data_e33847fd6fa620703ffebf661ec5a138
#
_entry.id   e33847fd6fa620703ffebf661ec5a138
#
_cell.length_a   1.000
_cell.length_b   1.000
_cell.length_c   1.000
_cell.angle_alpha   90.00
_cell.angle_beta   90.00
_cell.angle_gamma   90.00
#
_symmetry.space_group_name_H-M   'P 1'
#
loop_
_entity.id
_entity.type
_entity.pdbx_description
1 polymer ?
#
loop_
_entity_poly.entity_id
_entity_poly.type
_entity_poly.pdbx_seq_one_letter_code
_entity_poly.pdbx_strand_id
1 'polypeptide(L)'
;ETAQKAQWLQLSEQNRLYDKIETVTARQLAQIQEYLIALRATDDVDTARRLLKHIVILGTYIKRRSNLVFVCDKAEAIDTTELRLSLFESADSLRLSDIRCAVQITDTAKLPSASAVAIYDAFETIIEATLPGLQEILFCAEHTAQGWGLRCSAQCTDAPAALPGLPQMQLERDDDGLLYFTMFPAEGGGL
;
A
#
# COMPACT_ATOMS: atom_id res chain seq x y z
N GLU A 1 -34.25 -17.58 20.15
CA GLU A 1 -33.96 -16.11 20.10
C GLU A 1 -32.47 -15.79 20.20
N THR A 2 -31.71 -16.43 21.10
CA THR A 2 -30.25 -16.17 21.27
C THR A 2 -29.44 -16.58 20.06
N ALA A 3 -29.70 -17.71 19.42
CA ALA A 3 -28.98 -18.20 18.24
C ALA A 3 -29.20 -17.30 17.00
N GLN A 4 -30.45 -16.90 16.79
CA GLN A 4 -30.79 -15.96 15.69
C GLN A 4 -30.15 -14.59 15.88
N LYS A 5 -30.13 -14.08 17.11
CA LYS A 5 -29.48 -12.81 17.44
C LYS A 5 -27.95 -12.89 17.22
N ALA A 6 -27.31 -14.00 17.61
CA ALA A 6 -25.89 -14.22 17.38
C ALA A 6 -25.55 -14.30 15.88
N GLN A 7 -26.36 -14.99 15.09
CA GLN A 7 -26.20 -15.10 13.65
C GLN A 7 -26.38 -13.74 12.96
N TRP A 8 -27.37 -12.95 13.39
CA TRP A 8 -27.59 -11.60 12.84
C TRP A 8 -26.42 -10.66 13.15
N LEU A 9 -25.88 -10.71 14.38
CA LEU A 9 -24.71 -9.93 14.77
C LEU A 9 -23.47 -10.33 13.95
N GLN A 10 -23.28 -11.62 13.71
CA GLN A 10 -22.17 -12.10 12.86
C GLN A 10 -22.28 -11.60 11.42
N LEU A 11 -23.47 -11.67 10.82
CA LEU A 11 -23.70 -11.16 9.48
C LEU A 11 -23.50 -9.64 9.38
N SER A 12 -24.00 -8.90 10.39
CA SER A 12 -23.82 -7.45 10.47
C SER A 12 -22.34 -7.06 10.54
N GLU A 13 -21.56 -7.80 11.33
CA GLU A 13 -20.12 -7.56 11.46
C GLU A 13 -19.36 -7.89 10.17
N GLN A 14 -19.72 -8.99 9.49
CA GLN A 14 -19.16 -9.32 8.18
C GLN A 14 -19.46 -8.22 7.16
N ASN A 15 -20.70 -7.74 7.07
CA ASN A 15 -21.08 -6.67 6.15
C ASN A 15 -20.29 -5.39 6.43
N ARG A 16 -20.14 -5.01 7.72
CA ARG A 16 -19.34 -3.86 8.12
C ARG A 16 -17.89 -3.95 7.61
N LEU A 17 -17.27 -5.14 7.71
CA LEU A 17 -15.91 -5.36 7.21
C LEU A 17 -15.84 -5.29 5.69
N TYR A 18 -16.81 -5.85 4.98
CA TYR A 18 -16.88 -5.75 3.52
C TYR A 18 -17.06 -4.31 3.05
N ASP A 19 -17.95 -3.55 3.67
CA ASP A 19 -18.16 -2.12 3.36
C ASP A 19 -16.86 -1.32 3.59
N LYS A 20 -16.13 -1.62 4.66
CA LYS A 20 -14.84 -1.00 4.94
C LYS A 20 -13.80 -1.34 3.87
N ILE A 21 -13.70 -2.61 3.46
CA ILE A 21 -12.79 -3.05 2.39
C ILE A 21 -13.15 -2.36 1.08
N GLU A 22 -14.42 -2.33 0.69
CA GLU A 22 -14.89 -1.67 -0.51
C GLU A 22 -14.50 -0.18 -0.50
N THR A 23 -14.74 0.51 0.61
CA THR A 23 -14.40 1.93 0.75
C THR A 23 -12.90 2.19 0.58
N VAL A 24 -12.03 1.41 1.24
CA VAL A 24 -10.57 1.66 1.22
C VAL A 24 -9.89 1.21 -0.07
N THR A 25 -10.56 0.40 -0.90
CA THR A 25 -10.02 -0.11 -2.18
C THR A 25 -10.75 0.41 -3.41
N ALA A 26 -11.79 1.23 -3.24
CA ALA A 26 -12.66 1.70 -4.34
C ALA A 26 -11.88 2.38 -5.47
N ARG A 27 -10.90 3.23 -5.13
CA ARG A 27 -10.09 3.96 -6.11
C ARG A 27 -9.26 2.99 -6.96
N GLN A 28 -8.60 2.02 -6.36
CA GLN A 28 -7.77 1.04 -7.06
C GLN A 28 -8.64 0.10 -7.92
N LEU A 29 -9.82 -0.28 -7.44
CA LEU A 29 -10.77 -1.06 -8.24
C LEU A 29 -11.23 -0.30 -9.48
N ALA A 30 -11.57 0.98 -9.35
CA ALA A 30 -11.92 1.83 -10.48
C ALA A 30 -10.77 1.94 -11.49
N GLN A 31 -9.54 2.12 -11.01
CA GLN A 31 -8.35 2.18 -11.85
C GLN A 31 -8.08 0.86 -12.61
N ILE A 32 -8.28 -0.29 -11.96
CA ILE A 32 -8.19 -1.60 -12.64
C ILE A 32 -9.24 -1.70 -13.75
N GLN A 33 -10.47 -1.24 -13.50
CA GLN A 33 -11.52 -1.25 -14.54
C GLN A 33 -11.12 -0.40 -15.75
N GLU A 34 -10.55 0.79 -15.54
CA GLU A 34 -10.03 1.63 -16.63
C GLU A 34 -8.91 0.92 -17.41
N TYR A 35 -7.96 0.29 -16.72
CA TYR A 35 -6.90 -0.47 -17.36
C TYR A 35 -7.43 -1.67 -18.15
N LEU A 36 -8.46 -2.37 -17.67
CA LEU A 36 -9.10 -3.47 -18.40
C LEU A 36 -9.81 -2.99 -19.66
N ILE A 37 -10.45 -1.82 -19.63
CA ILE A 37 -11.05 -1.20 -20.81
C ILE A 37 -9.96 -0.84 -21.82
N ALA A 38 -8.89 -0.20 -21.39
CA ALA A 38 -7.76 0.17 -22.25
C ALA A 38 -7.07 -1.07 -22.85
N LEU A 39 -6.92 -2.14 -22.05
CA LEU A 39 -6.35 -3.41 -22.49
C LEU A 39 -7.15 -4.06 -23.62
N ARG A 40 -8.48 -3.99 -23.57
CA ARG A 40 -9.35 -4.51 -24.63
C ARG A 40 -9.32 -3.67 -25.89
N ALA A 41 -8.94 -2.40 -25.79
CA ALA A 41 -8.93 -1.44 -26.89
C ALA A 41 -7.56 -1.33 -27.58
N THR A 42 -6.50 -1.98 -27.08
CA THR A 42 -5.16 -1.87 -27.64
C THR A 42 -4.75 -3.17 -28.35
N ASP A 43 -4.17 -3.02 -29.54
CA ASP A 43 -3.48 -4.11 -30.28
C ASP A 43 -1.96 -4.04 -30.07
N ASP A 44 -1.46 -3.02 -29.37
CA ASP A 44 -0.03 -2.84 -29.09
C ASP A 44 0.41 -3.72 -27.91
N VAL A 45 1.30 -4.66 -28.16
CA VAL A 45 1.77 -5.67 -27.19
C VAL A 45 2.49 -5.03 -25.99
N ASP A 46 3.26 -3.97 -26.21
CA ASP A 46 4.02 -3.31 -25.13
C ASP A 46 3.09 -2.51 -24.22
N THR A 47 2.10 -1.85 -24.79
CA THR A 47 1.03 -1.18 -24.03
C THR A 47 0.21 -2.21 -23.25
N ALA A 48 -0.18 -3.33 -23.85
CA ALA A 48 -0.92 -4.38 -23.18
C ALA A 48 -0.13 -4.95 -21.99
N ARG A 49 1.17 -5.24 -22.18
CA ARG A 49 2.06 -5.71 -21.11
C ARG A 49 2.16 -4.71 -19.97
N ARG A 50 2.31 -3.43 -20.25
CA ARG A 50 2.37 -2.37 -19.23
C ARG A 50 1.08 -2.29 -18.42
N LEU A 51 -0.09 -2.33 -19.07
CA LEU A 51 -1.39 -2.32 -18.41
C LEU A 51 -1.57 -3.54 -17.51
N LEU A 52 -1.17 -4.74 -17.96
CA LEU A 52 -1.23 -5.96 -17.14
C LEU A 52 -0.33 -5.86 -15.91
N LYS A 53 0.87 -5.31 -16.03
CA LYS A 53 1.77 -5.06 -14.88
C LYS A 53 1.09 -4.14 -13.85
N HIS A 54 0.48 -3.05 -14.29
CA HIS A 54 -0.24 -2.13 -13.39
C HIS A 54 -1.43 -2.82 -12.70
N ILE A 55 -2.19 -3.64 -13.42
CA ILE A 55 -3.31 -4.41 -12.85
C ILE A 55 -2.82 -5.37 -11.76
N VAL A 56 -1.70 -6.06 -11.98
CA VAL A 56 -1.11 -6.98 -10.99
C VAL A 56 -0.68 -6.22 -9.73
N ILE A 57 -0.02 -5.08 -9.87
CA ILE A 57 0.43 -4.24 -8.73
C ILE A 57 -0.78 -3.78 -7.90
N LEU A 58 -1.79 -3.19 -8.54
CA LEU A 58 -3.01 -2.74 -7.86
C LEU A 58 -3.81 -3.89 -7.24
N GLY A 59 -3.90 -5.01 -7.93
CA GLY A 59 -4.57 -6.22 -7.42
C GLY A 59 -3.89 -6.78 -6.17
N THR A 60 -2.55 -6.76 -6.13
CA THR A 60 -1.78 -7.16 -4.95
C THR A 60 -2.05 -6.22 -3.78
N TYR A 61 -2.07 -4.90 -4.03
CA TYR A 61 -2.43 -3.92 -3.00
C TYR A 61 -3.83 -4.18 -2.43
N ILE A 62 -4.84 -4.31 -3.29
CA ILE A 62 -6.23 -4.58 -2.86
C ILE A 62 -6.29 -5.82 -1.98
N LYS A 63 -5.68 -6.92 -2.40
CA LYS A 63 -5.62 -8.17 -1.62
C LYS A 63 -5.00 -7.95 -0.25
N ARG A 64 -3.82 -7.31 -0.18
CA ARG A 64 -3.09 -7.11 1.07
C ARG A 64 -3.72 -6.07 1.96
N ARG A 65 -4.25 -5.02 1.39
CA ARG A 65 -4.99 -3.99 2.13
C ARG A 65 -6.26 -4.56 2.77
N SER A 66 -6.97 -5.42 2.06
CA SER A 66 -8.13 -6.15 2.58
C SER A 66 -7.73 -7.05 3.75
N ASN A 67 -6.62 -7.79 3.64
CA ASN A 67 -6.11 -8.62 4.75
C ASN A 67 -5.77 -7.76 5.98
N LEU A 68 -5.13 -6.60 5.79
CA LEU A 68 -4.85 -5.68 6.89
C LEU A 68 -6.13 -5.15 7.55
N VAL A 69 -7.21 -4.94 6.80
CA VAL A 69 -8.51 -4.59 7.42
C VAL A 69 -8.96 -5.66 8.39
N PHE A 70 -8.89 -6.94 8.01
CA PHE A 70 -9.28 -8.04 8.90
C PHE A 70 -8.39 -8.17 10.13
N VAL A 71 -7.08 -8.06 9.95
CA VAL A 71 -6.12 -8.21 11.04
C VAL A 71 -6.17 -7.03 12.02
N CYS A 72 -6.27 -5.81 11.50
CA CYS A 72 -6.24 -4.58 12.29
C CYS A 72 -7.58 -4.21 12.92
N ASP A 73 -8.70 -4.77 12.47
CA ASP A 73 -10.03 -4.32 12.88
C ASP A 73 -10.32 -4.48 14.38
N LYS A 74 -9.77 -5.53 15.00
CA LYS A 74 -10.00 -5.87 16.41
C LYS A 74 -8.76 -5.80 17.28
N ALA A 75 -7.65 -5.36 16.72
CA ALA A 75 -6.38 -5.31 17.41
C ALA A 75 -5.85 -3.87 17.44
N GLU A 76 -5.49 -3.37 18.62
CA GLU A 76 -4.82 -2.07 18.75
C GLU A 76 -3.40 -2.11 18.17
N ALA A 77 -2.75 -3.28 18.25
CA ALA A 77 -1.43 -3.52 17.71
C ALA A 77 -1.34 -4.93 17.11
N ILE A 78 -0.57 -5.07 16.04
CA ILE A 78 -0.33 -6.32 15.31
C ILE A 78 1.14 -6.70 15.37
N ASP A 79 1.44 -7.94 15.00
CA ASP A 79 2.80 -8.38 14.77
C ASP A 79 3.36 -7.77 13.48
N THR A 80 4.63 -7.39 13.49
CA THR A 80 5.30 -6.83 12.29
C THR A 80 5.32 -7.81 11.12
N THR A 81 5.11 -9.11 11.37
CA THR A 81 5.01 -10.14 10.33
C THR A 81 3.89 -9.85 9.34
N GLU A 82 2.75 -9.30 9.79
CA GLU A 82 1.62 -9.00 8.92
C GLU A 82 1.94 -7.85 7.93
N LEU A 83 2.58 -6.79 8.42
CA LEU A 83 3.07 -5.74 7.54
C LEU A 83 4.17 -6.26 6.61
N ARG A 84 5.07 -7.08 7.13
CA ARG A 84 6.13 -7.73 6.35
C ARG A 84 5.57 -8.53 5.19
N LEU A 85 4.60 -9.40 5.42
CA LEU A 85 3.94 -10.19 4.37
C LEU A 85 3.31 -9.28 3.30
N SER A 86 2.64 -8.21 3.70
CA SER A 86 2.02 -7.27 2.78
C SER A 86 3.05 -6.57 1.89
N LEU A 87 4.12 -6.05 2.49
CA LEU A 87 5.19 -5.35 1.77
C LEU A 87 6.00 -6.29 0.85
N PHE A 88 6.33 -7.51 1.32
CA PHE A 88 7.08 -8.47 0.49
C PHE A 88 6.28 -8.95 -0.72
N GLU A 89 4.99 -9.22 -0.58
CA GLU A 89 4.16 -9.61 -1.73
C GLU A 89 4.01 -8.46 -2.73
N SER A 90 3.86 -7.23 -2.26
CA SER A 90 3.87 -6.04 -3.12
C SER A 90 5.22 -5.86 -3.83
N ALA A 91 6.33 -6.08 -3.12
CA ALA A 91 7.67 -6.04 -3.71
C ALA A 91 7.85 -7.12 -4.79
N ASP A 92 7.31 -8.32 -4.59
CA ASP A 92 7.35 -9.38 -5.60
C ASP A 92 6.54 -8.99 -6.85
N SER A 93 5.40 -8.33 -6.72
CA SER A 93 4.64 -7.84 -7.86
C SER A 93 5.40 -6.76 -8.65
N LEU A 94 6.17 -5.91 -7.97
CA LEU A 94 7.05 -4.93 -8.62
C LEU A 94 8.21 -5.61 -9.37
N ARG A 95 8.84 -6.62 -8.78
CA ARG A 95 9.92 -7.39 -9.43
C ARG A 95 9.43 -8.10 -10.68
N LEU A 96 8.21 -8.65 -10.67
CA LEU A 96 7.56 -9.21 -11.86
C LEU A 96 7.31 -8.16 -12.94
N SER A 97 7.34 -6.89 -12.58
CA SER A 97 7.21 -5.74 -13.48
C SER A 97 8.54 -5.12 -13.89
N ASP A 98 9.66 -5.85 -13.68
CA ASP A 98 11.04 -5.42 -13.95
C ASP A 98 11.52 -4.22 -13.10
N ILE A 99 10.86 -3.96 -11.98
CA ILE A 99 11.26 -2.92 -11.02
C ILE A 99 12.08 -3.57 -9.91
N ARG A 100 13.30 -3.09 -9.69
CA ARG A 100 14.11 -3.55 -8.56
C ARG A 100 13.52 -3.01 -7.27
N CYS A 101 13.10 -3.91 -6.40
CA CYS A 101 12.47 -3.55 -5.12
C CYS A 101 13.11 -4.32 -3.98
N ALA A 102 13.54 -3.58 -2.95
CA ALA A 102 13.97 -4.13 -1.68
C ALA A 102 13.11 -3.56 -0.54
N VAL A 103 12.76 -4.43 0.41
CA VAL A 103 11.97 -4.07 1.59
C VAL A 103 12.72 -4.49 2.83
N GLN A 104 12.82 -3.61 3.81
CA GLN A 104 13.40 -3.85 5.10
C GLN A 104 12.45 -3.42 6.21
N ILE A 105 12.35 -4.22 7.27
CA ILE A 105 11.69 -3.85 8.52
C ILE A 105 12.73 -4.03 9.64
N THR A 106 13.08 -2.95 10.30
CA THR A 106 14.23 -2.90 11.22
C THR A 106 13.91 -3.32 12.63
N ASP A 107 12.63 -3.45 13.00
CA ASP A 107 12.19 -3.81 14.34
C ASP A 107 11.22 -4.99 14.31
N THR A 108 11.22 -5.78 15.38
CA THR A 108 10.30 -6.89 15.64
C THR A 108 9.26 -6.55 16.71
N ALA A 109 9.25 -5.31 17.21
CA ALA A 109 8.28 -4.85 18.19
C ALA A 109 6.85 -4.89 17.61
N LYS A 110 5.86 -4.94 18.49
CA LYS A 110 4.47 -4.81 18.06
C LYS A 110 4.24 -3.44 17.41
N LEU A 111 3.50 -3.47 16.32
CA LEU A 111 3.19 -2.32 15.49
C LEU A 111 1.74 -1.89 15.73
N PRO A 112 1.46 -0.63 16.12
CA PRO A 112 0.10 -0.13 16.20
C PRO A 112 -0.64 -0.36 14.88
N SER A 113 -1.87 -0.85 14.95
CA SER A 113 -2.67 -1.17 13.74
C SER A 113 -2.84 0.03 12.81
N ALA A 114 -3.03 1.22 13.36
CA ALA A 114 -3.11 2.46 12.59
C ALA A 114 -1.79 2.76 11.86
N SER A 115 -0.64 2.54 12.49
CA SER A 115 0.68 2.73 11.88
C SER A 115 0.94 1.72 10.77
N ALA A 116 0.55 0.45 10.96
CA ALA A 116 0.67 -0.59 9.92
C ALA A 116 -0.09 -0.20 8.65
N VAL A 117 -1.33 0.24 8.81
CA VAL A 117 -2.18 0.70 7.72
C VAL A 117 -1.57 1.94 7.05
N ALA A 118 -1.19 2.95 7.82
CA ALA A 118 -0.61 4.19 7.29
C ALA A 118 0.69 3.94 6.50
N ILE A 119 1.57 3.08 7.00
CA ILE A 119 2.82 2.70 6.33
C ILE A 119 2.53 1.97 5.01
N TYR A 120 1.59 1.03 5.00
CA TYR A 120 1.27 0.28 3.80
C TYR A 120 0.56 1.14 2.74
N ASP A 121 -0.37 2.00 3.16
CA ASP A 121 -1.04 2.95 2.26
C ASP A 121 -0.06 3.99 1.69
N ALA A 122 0.91 4.44 2.50
CA ALA A 122 1.97 5.32 2.04
C ALA A 122 2.91 4.64 1.02
N PHE A 123 3.28 3.38 1.25
CA PHE A 123 4.03 2.59 0.27
C PHE A 123 3.30 2.57 -1.08
N GLU A 124 2.01 2.22 -1.10
CA GLU A 124 1.22 2.17 -2.33
C GLU A 124 1.12 3.54 -3.01
N THR A 125 0.92 4.61 -2.24
CA THR A 125 0.87 5.97 -2.79
C THR A 125 2.19 6.35 -3.47
N ILE A 126 3.33 5.98 -2.89
CA ILE A 126 4.65 6.20 -3.51
C ILE A 126 4.75 5.41 -4.81
N ILE A 127 4.37 4.12 -4.78
CA ILE A 127 4.40 3.26 -5.98
C ILE A 127 3.53 3.84 -7.08
N GLU A 128 2.26 4.14 -6.82
CA GLU A 128 1.34 4.69 -7.83
C GLU A 128 1.87 6.00 -8.44
N ALA A 129 2.46 6.87 -7.62
CA ALA A 129 2.98 8.17 -8.07
C ALA A 129 4.27 8.04 -8.90
N THR A 130 5.09 7.02 -8.65
CA THR A 130 6.39 6.86 -9.32
C THR A 130 6.36 5.81 -10.44
N LEU A 131 5.34 4.96 -10.49
CA LEU A 131 5.25 3.78 -11.36
C LEU A 131 5.58 4.04 -12.84
N PRO A 132 5.17 5.15 -13.48
CA PRO A 132 5.46 5.38 -14.90
C PRO A 132 6.95 5.38 -15.25
N GLY A 133 7.81 5.82 -14.31
CA GLY A 133 9.25 5.89 -14.52
C GLY A 133 10.09 5.17 -13.49
N LEU A 134 9.46 4.38 -12.60
CA LEU A 134 10.13 3.70 -11.49
C LEU A 134 11.05 2.59 -11.98
N GLN A 135 12.31 2.65 -11.61
CA GLN A 135 13.35 1.67 -11.95
C GLN A 135 13.78 0.85 -10.73
N GLU A 136 13.93 1.54 -9.61
CA GLU A 136 14.40 0.95 -8.36
C GLU A 136 13.76 1.62 -7.17
N ILE A 137 13.43 0.84 -6.14
CA ILE A 137 12.92 1.33 -4.87
C ILE A 137 13.47 0.51 -3.69
N LEU A 138 13.97 1.22 -2.69
CA LEU A 138 14.31 0.66 -1.38
C LEU A 138 13.33 1.23 -0.36
N PHE A 139 12.58 0.37 0.28
CA PHE A 139 11.59 0.73 1.28
C PHE A 139 11.97 0.19 2.65
N CYS A 140 12.00 1.06 3.66
CA CYS A 140 12.30 0.71 5.04
C CYS A 140 11.16 1.13 5.95
N ALA A 141 10.53 0.18 6.65
CA ALA A 141 9.68 0.46 7.80
C ALA A 141 10.51 0.36 9.07
N GLU A 142 10.48 1.41 9.89
CA GLU A 142 11.35 1.50 11.06
C GLU A 142 10.62 2.06 12.29
N HIS A 143 11.08 1.64 13.47
CA HIS A 143 10.64 2.20 14.74
C HIS A 143 11.76 3.09 15.30
N THR A 144 11.43 4.34 15.55
CA THR A 144 12.36 5.36 16.07
C THR A 144 11.80 6.01 17.33
N ALA A 145 12.50 6.98 17.88
CA ALA A 145 11.99 7.79 18.97
C ALA A 145 10.72 8.61 18.59
N GLN A 146 10.43 8.74 17.30
CA GLN A 146 9.23 9.40 16.77
C GLN A 146 8.09 8.42 16.52
N GLY A 147 8.25 7.13 16.91
CA GLY A 147 7.32 6.06 16.64
C GLY A 147 7.64 5.29 15.36
N TRP A 148 6.65 4.54 14.87
CA TRP A 148 6.73 3.80 13.62
C TRP A 148 6.56 4.71 12.41
N GLY A 149 7.41 4.52 11.41
CA GLY A 149 7.34 5.28 10.19
C GLY A 149 7.99 4.55 9.02
N LEU A 150 8.16 5.28 7.91
CA LEU A 150 8.82 4.77 6.73
C LEU A 150 9.90 5.73 6.24
N ARG A 151 10.93 5.14 5.64
CA ARG A 151 11.86 5.81 4.73
C ARG A 151 11.92 5.03 3.43
N CYS A 152 11.95 5.74 2.34
CA CYS A 152 12.02 5.15 1.02
C CYS A 152 12.95 5.96 0.15
N SER A 153 13.78 5.28 -0.64
CA SER A 153 14.52 5.90 -1.74
C SER A 153 14.09 5.26 -3.05
N ALA A 154 13.91 6.08 -4.09
CA ALA A 154 13.45 5.62 -5.37
C ALA A 154 14.18 6.29 -6.53
N GLN A 155 14.62 5.50 -7.50
CA GLN A 155 15.11 5.97 -8.77
C GLN A 155 13.97 5.97 -9.79
N CYS A 156 13.60 7.15 -10.26
CA CYS A 156 12.47 7.36 -11.14
C CYS A 156 12.78 8.39 -12.21
N THR A 157 12.49 8.11 -13.48
CA THR A 157 12.70 9.05 -14.59
C THR A 157 11.71 10.20 -14.57
N ASP A 158 10.45 9.92 -14.18
CA ASP A 158 9.36 10.90 -14.12
C ASP A 158 8.94 11.10 -12.67
N ALA A 159 9.69 11.93 -11.96
CA ALA A 159 9.45 12.14 -10.54
C ALA A 159 8.22 13.02 -10.30
N PRO A 160 7.31 12.62 -9.37
CA PRO A 160 6.20 13.47 -8.98
C PRO A 160 6.69 14.73 -8.28
N ALA A 161 6.03 15.86 -8.52
CA ALA A 161 6.32 17.12 -7.80
C ALA A 161 5.84 17.09 -6.35
N ALA A 162 4.81 16.31 -6.06
CA ALA A 162 4.23 16.08 -4.72
C ALA A 162 3.45 14.77 -4.70
N LEU A 163 3.23 14.23 -3.49
CA LEU A 163 2.37 13.06 -3.29
C LEU A 163 0.97 13.52 -2.85
N PRO A 164 -0.07 13.29 -3.67
CA PRO A 164 -1.43 13.64 -3.29
C PRO A 164 -1.89 12.77 -2.11
N GLY A 165 -2.55 13.40 -1.13
CA GLY A 165 -3.19 12.67 -0.02
C GLY A 165 -2.28 12.28 1.14
N LEU A 166 -1.00 12.64 1.14
CA LEU A 166 -0.05 12.37 2.23
C LEU A 166 0.63 13.66 2.71
N PRO A 167 -0.08 14.54 3.42
CA PRO A 167 0.49 15.84 3.87
C PRO A 167 1.65 15.70 4.87
N GLN A 168 1.79 14.52 5.50
CA GLN A 168 2.88 14.21 6.44
C GLN A 168 4.12 13.63 5.76
N MET A 169 4.04 13.35 4.45
CA MET A 169 5.15 12.81 3.68
C MET A 169 6.08 13.94 3.26
N GLN A 170 7.34 13.84 3.65
CA GLN A 170 8.42 14.67 3.15
C GLN A 170 9.01 14.02 1.89
N LEU A 171 9.16 14.81 0.83
CA LEU A 171 9.78 14.40 -0.41
C LEU A 171 10.99 15.29 -0.68
N GLU A 172 12.16 14.67 -0.79
CA GLU A 172 13.40 15.32 -1.14
C GLU A 172 13.99 14.68 -2.39
N ARG A 173 14.77 15.46 -3.14
CA ARG A 173 15.51 14.97 -4.31
C ARG A 173 16.95 15.39 -4.15
N ASP A 174 17.89 14.47 -4.37
CA ASP A 174 19.30 14.81 -4.41
C ASP A 174 19.78 15.29 -5.80
N ASP A 175 21.07 15.68 -5.88
CA ASP A 175 21.68 16.18 -7.10
C ASP A 175 21.76 15.11 -8.21
N ASP A 176 21.75 13.83 -7.86
CA ASP A 176 21.74 12.68 -8.78
C ASP A 176 20.33 12.31 -9.25
N GLY A 177 19.30 12.98 -8.71
CA GLY A 177 17.89 12.78 -9.05
C GLY A 177 17.21 11.65 -8.31
N LEU A 178 17.86 11.06 -7.29
CA LEU A 178 17.25 10.07 -6.41
C LEU A 178 16.23 10.74 -5.50
N LEU A 179 15.07 10.11 -5.37
CA LEU A 179 13.97 10.59 -4.52
C LEU A 179 14.04 9.96 -3.15
N TYR A 180 13.81 10.76 -2.12
CA TYR A 180 13.71 10.31 -0.74
C TYR A 180 12.35 10.68 -0.18
N PHE A 181 11.65 9.69 0.35
CA PHE A 181 10.36 9.84 1.01
C PHE A 181 10.52 9.49 2.48
N THR A 182 10.01 10.34 3.37
CA THR A 182 10.04 10.10 4.81
C THR A 182 8.69 10.43 5.42
N MET A 183 8.15 9.50 6.21
CA MET A 183 6.89 9.69 6.92
C MET A 183 6.94 9.02 8.30
N PHE A 184 6.64 9.79 9.33
CA PHE A 184 6.39 9.28 10.69
C PHE A 184 4.99 9.72 11.11
N PRO A 185 3.98 8.83 11.01
CA PRO A 185 2.63 9.15 11.48
C PRO A 185 2.64 9.47 12.95
N ALA A 186 2.00 10.55 13.37
CA ALA A 186 1.88 10.90 14.78
C ALA A 186 1.20 9.75 15.53
N GLU A 187 1.82 9.26 16.60
CA GLU A 187 1.18 8.32 17.51
C GLU A 187 -0.05 9.00 18.14
N GLY A 188 -1.25 8.51 17.84
CA GLY A 188 -2.47 8.91 18.54
C GLY A 188 -3.43 9.87 17.84
N GLY A 189 -3.28 10.12 16.56
CA GLY A 189 -4.34 10.76 15.77
C GLY A 189 -5.46 9.76 15.45
N GLY A 190 -6.30 9.43 16.44
CA GLY A 190 -7.53 8.68 16.21
C GLY A 190 -8.46 9.47 15.29
N LEU A 191 -8.93 8.80 14.23
CA LEU A 191 -10.14 9.15 13.49
C LEU A 191 -11.35 8.59 14.21
#